data_6b5fcbeaa941e85dedc16abfffb72eff
#
_entry.id   6b5fcbeaa941e85dedc16abfffb72eff
#
_cell.length_a   1.000
_cell.length_b   1.000
_cell.length_c   1.000
_cell.angle_alpha   90.00
_cell.angle_beta   90.00
_cell.angle_gamma   90.00
#
_symmetry.space_group_name_H-M   'P 1'
#
loop_
_entity.id
_entity.type
_entity.pdbx_description
1 polymer ?
#
loop_
_entity_poly.entity_id
_entity_poly.type
_entity_poly.pdbx_seq_one_letter_code
_entity_poly.pdbx_strand_id
1 'polypeptide(L)'
;MKTRSTSSRHFALLGAFALASGCQTLAPTEKMADFNQLYASGNYQAAADSALQSAGGLSTEKQPELLWSLQAGTALTASGQFALSNQVFDAAEVLAKEEDTEHLVRKGFEKLTSTLVNNNLNRYSPTVYDGVMVNTYKALNSMFLADAQNARIEFNRAADRQRRAEEHFRSKIQAQKEKLSEEQVKAEAPAPANGYQPNRAEAEQTVYQAYPELQEWQVYPDFVNPYTDYLHGLYFMLGSSDKDDLGKARDSLRRVAGMNPNSPAVKTDLQVVNNLIRGTWRKQKLNPAVWVIFENGLGPEIEELLVPIPLFLVNDKIEYSQLALPKLKLRDQAYSHLELFAGNKSLGKTEQLASLDRVVQTEFKKEFPYKVTEAVISTIAKGAIQYEARRQGGLAGALAAGVYQAATTRADKRIWSALPKEVQVARIRPPANRKLTIKSPGLAEPLEVELPDSQFSIVYVKASAPGSQPIYQIAGY
;
A
#
# COMPACT_ATOMS: atom_id res chain seq x y z
N MET A 1 -59.33 -41.19 -54.60
CA MET A 1 -59.28 -39.73 -54.58
C MET A 1 -58.51 -39.35 -53.35
N LYS A 2 -57.35 -38.65 -53.54
CA LYS A 2 -56.36 -38.38 -52.52
C LYS A 2 -56.71 -37.10 -51.73
N THR A 3 -56.78 -37.20 -50.45
CA THR A 3 -56.76 -36.01 -49.52
C THR A 3 -55.45 -35.95 -48.75
N ARG A 4 -54.74 -34.84 -48.95
CA ARG A 4 -53.48 -34.53 -48.24
C ARG A 4 -53.79 -33.98 -46.83
N SER A 5 -53.21 -34.61 -45.81
CA SER A 5 -53.19 -34.11 -44.44
C SER A 5 -51.89 -33.29 -44.25
N THR A 6 -52.03 -32.06 -43.86
CA THR A 6 -50.95 -31.18 -43.41
C THR A 6 -50.78 -31.32 -41.91
N SER A 7 -49.67 -31.90 -41.48
CA SER A 7 -49.27 -31.97 -40.04
C SER A 7 -48.43 -30.74 -39.67
N SER A 8 -48.97 -29.89 -38.81
CA SER A 8 -48.24 -28.81 -38.17
C SER A 8 -47.45 -29.38 -37.02
N ARG A 9 -46.11 -29.24 -37.09
CA ARG A 9 -45.20 -29.58 -35.99
C ARG A 9 -45.08 -28.37 -35.07
N HIS A 10 -45.64 -28.46 -33.88
CA HIS A 10 -45.37 -27.54 -32.78
C HIS A 10 -44.03 -27.92 -32.16
N PHE A 11 -43.06 -27.05 -32.30
CA PHE A 11 -41.81 -27.12 -31.51
C PHE A 11 -42.10 -26.53 -30.13
N ALA A 12 -42.20 -27.38 -29.12
CA ALA A 12 -42.20 -26.98 -27.73
C ALA A 12 -40.73 -26.75 -27.29
N LEU A 13 -40.33 -25.49 -27.15
CA LEU A 13 -39.07 -25.13 -26.45
C LEU A 13 -39.30 -25.32 -24.96
N LEU A 14 -38.84 -26.43 -24.40
CA LEU A 14 -38.61 -26.60 -22.97
C LEU A 14 -37.35 -25.87 -22.59
N GLY A 15 -37.49 -24.67 -22.03
CA GLY A 15 -36.42 -23.95 -21.36
C GLY A 15 -36.07 -24.63 -20.04
N ALA A 16 -34.99 -25.40 -20.00
CA ALA A 16 -34.40 -25.88 -18.76
C ALA A 16 -33.77 -24.70 -18.03
N PHE A 17 -34.44 -24.11 -17.04
CA PHE A 17 -33.82 -23.27 -16.02
C PHE A 17 -32.96 -24.18 -15.14
N ALA A 18 -31.68 -24.30 -15.48
CA ALA A 18 -30.69 -24.80 -14.55
C ALA A 18 -30.49 -23.72 -13.49
N LEU A 19 -31.05 -23.93 -12.31
CA LEU A 19 -30.65 -23.22 -11.07
C LEU A 19 -29.20 -23.62 -10.76
N ALA A 20 -28.25 -22.95 -11.37
CA ALA A 20 -26.88 -22.96 -10.94
C ALA A 20 -26.82 -22.16 -9.63
N SER A 21 -26.87 -22.86 -8.50
CA SER A 21 -26.38 -22.37 -7.20
C SER A 21 -24.86 -22.20 -7.31
N GLY A 22 -24.45 -21.24 -8.14
CA GLY A 22 -23.06 -20.84 -8.20
C GLY A 22 -22.75 -20.05 -6.94
N CYS A 23 -21.81 -20.51 -6.14
CA CYS A 23 -21.07 -19.61 -5.25
C CYS A 23 -20.62 -18.44 -6.12
N GLN A 24 -21.23 -17.27 -5.95
CA GLN A 24 -20.79 -16.04 -6.61
C GLN A 24 -19.41 -15.75 -6.04
N THR A 25 -18.36 -16.08 -6.78
CA THR A 25 -17.03 -15.59 -6.47
C THR A 25 -17.07 -14.09 -6.71
N LEU A 26 -17.02 -13.31 -5.62
CA LEU A 26 -16.96 -11.85 -5.67
C LEU A 26 -15.83 -11.41 -6.61
N ALA A 27 -16.06 -10.34 -7.35
CA ALA A 27 -15.02 -9.74 -8.17
C ALA A 27 -13.84 -9.26 -7.27
N PRO A 28 -12.59 -9.22 -7.75
CA PRO A 28 -11.44 -8.80 -6.95
C PRO A 28 -11.61 -7.44 -6.26
N THR A 29 -12.33 -6.52 -6.89
CA THR A 29 -12.65 -5.18 -6.34
C THR A 29 -13.63 -5.27 -5.17
N GLU A 30 -14.62 -6.17 -5.23
CA GLU A 30 -15.61 -6.39 -4.16
C GLU A 30 -14.93 -7.03 -2.96
N LYS A 31 -14.06 -8.02 -3.16
CA LYS A 31 -13.29 -8.65 -2.08
C LYS A 31 -12.41 -7.64 -1.33
N MET A 32 -11.80 -6.69 -2.04
CA MET A 32 -11.00 -5.65 -1.39
C MET A 32 -11.88 -4.67 -0.61
N ALA A 33 -13.06 -4.33 -1.09
CA ALA A 33 -14.02 -3.50 -0.37
C ALA A 33 -14.48 -4.18 0.93
N ASP A 34 -14.82 -5.48 0.87
CA ASP A 34 -15.21 -6.28 2.04
C ASP A 34 -14.08 -6.36 3.07
N PHE A 35 -12.84 -6.64 2.62
CA PHE A 35 -11.67 -6.62 3.49
C PHE A 35 -11.51 -5.25 4.18
N ASN A 36 -11.55 -4.17 3.41
CA ASN A 36 -11.39 -2.81 3.94
C ASN A 36 -12.49 -2.47 4.95
N GLN A 37 -13.72 -2.90 4.74
CA GLN A 37 -14.82 -2.69 5.67
C GLN A 37 -14.61 -3.46 6.98
N LEU A 38 -14.26 -4.75 6.92
CA LEU A 38 -13.97 -5.57 8.09
C LEU A 38 -12.80 -4.99 8.91
N TYR A 39 -11.75 -4.59 8.20
CA TYR A 39 -10.55 -4.04 8.84
C TYR A 39 -10.81 -2.66 9.46
N ALA A 40 -11.52 -1.77 8.77
CA ALA A 40 -11.88 -0.45 9.28
C ALA A 40 -12.80 -0.52 10.50
N SER A 41 -13.70 -1.51 10.56
CA SER A 41 -14.56 -1.72 11.73
C SER A 41 -13.84 -2.31 12.96
N GLY A 42 -12.54 -2.66 12.85
CA GLY A 42 -11.77 -3.29 13.91
C GLY A 42 -11.95 -4.81 14.02
N ASN A 43 -12.70 -5.41 13.08
CA ASN A 43 -12.86 -6.88 13.04
C ASN A 43 -11.66 -7.53 12.33
N TYR A 44 -10.48 -7.38 12.95
CA TYR A 44 -9.20 -7.77 12.36
C TYR A 44 -9.09 -9.27 12.09
N GLN A 45 -9.73 -10.11 12.93
CA GLN A 45 -9.74 -11.56 12.70
C GLN A 45 -10.50 -11.91 11.42
N ALA A 46 -11.71 -11.40 11.25
CA ALA A 46 -12.49 -11.67 10.04
C ALA A 46 -11.83 -11.09 8.78
N ALA A 47 -11.16 -9.93 8.92
CA ALA A 47 -10.36 -9.36 7.83
C ALA A 47 -9.17 -10.27 7.46
N ALA A 48 -8.46 -10.83 8.48
CA ALA A 48 -7.38 -11.78 8.25
C ALA A 48 -7.84 -13.04 7.53
N ASP A 49 -8.95 -13.63 7.96
CA ASP A 49 -9.52 -14.84 7.36
C ASP A 49 -9.94 -14.59 5.91
N SER A 50 -10.60 -13.46 5.63
CA SER A 50 -10.99 -13.04 4.28
C SER A 50 -9.77 -12.84 3.36
N ALA A 51 -8.73 -12.19 3.87
CA ALA A 51 -7.50 -11.95 3.12
C ALA A 51 -6.71 -13.25 2.87
N LEU A 52 -6.59 -14.14 3.87
CA LEU A 52 -5.98 -15.46 3.70
C LEU A 52 -6.71 -16.31 2.66
N GLN A 53 -8.02 -16.33 2.68
CA GLN A 53 -8.82 -17.02 1.66
C GLN A 53 -8.57 -16.45 0.26
N SER A 54 -8.46 -15.13 0.16
CA SER A 54 -8.19 -14.44 -1.12
C SER A 54 -6.76 -14.63 -1.59
N ALA A 55 -5.79 -14.79 -0.66
CA ALA A 55 -4.40 -15.12 -0.98
C ALA A 55 -4.21 -16.56 -1.51
N GLY A 56 -5.23 -17.42 -1.38
CA GLY A 56 -5.13 -18.84 -1.74
C GLY A 56 -4.79 -19.75 -0.56
N GLY A 57 -4.81 -19.22 0.66
CA GLY A 57 -4.44 -19.89 1.89
C GLY A 57 -2.92 -20.00 2.06
N LEU A 58 -2.48 -20.67 3.11
CA LEU A 58 -1.07 -21.06 3.33
C LEU A 58 -0.71 -22.39 2.64
N SER A 59 -1.60 -22.89 1.77
CA SER A 59 -1.42 -24.18 1.08
C SER A 59 -0.37 -24.06 -0.03
N THR A 60 0.56 -25.00 -0.06
CA THR A 60 1.58 -25.15 -1.10
C THR A 60 1.04 -25.50 -2.49
N GLU A 61 -0.25 -25.81 -2.62
CA GLU A 61 -0.88 -26.20 -3.90
C GLU A 61 -1.34 -25.01 -4.77
N LYS A 62 -1.55 -23.85 -4.17
CA LYS A 62 -1.86 -22.60 -4.89
C LYS A 62 -0.82 -21.56 -4.52
N GLN A 63 -0.18 -20.96 -5.51
CA GLN A 63 0.72 -19.84 -5.24
C GLN A 63 -0.07 -18.72 -4.56
N PRO A 64 0.35 -18.27 -3.36
CA PRO A 64 -0.30 -17.18 -2.67
C PRO A 64 -0.22 -15.90 -3.51
N GLU A 65 -1.19 -15.00 -3.37
CA GLU A 65 -1.19 -13.71 -4.04
C GLU A 65 -0.55 -12.66 -3.14
N LEU A 66 0.46 -11.94 -3.65
CA LEU A 66 1.31 -11.04 -2.85
C LEU A 66 0.49 -10.00 -2.08
N LEU A 67 -0.38 -9.24 -2.76
CA LEU A 67 -1.15 -8.18 -2.11
C LEU A 67 -2.03 -8.71 -0.97
N TRP A 68 -2.71 -9.84 -1.20
CA TRP A 68 -3.54 -10.46 -0.18
C TRP A 68 -2.73 -11.01 0.99
N SER A 69 -1.51 -11.49 0.74
CA SER A 69 -0.57 -11.87 1.81
C SER A 69 -0.14 -10.66 2.66
N LEU A 70 0.09 -9.50 2.04
CA LEU A 70 0.38 -8.26 2.77
C LEU A 70 -0.81 -7.81 3.64
N GLN A 71 -2.03 -7.84 3.09
CA GLN A 71 -3.26 -7.51 3.82
C GLN A 71 -3.48 -8.48 4.99
N ALA A 72 -3.35 -9.79 4.73
CA ALA A 72 -3.51 -10.82 5.75
C ALA A 72 -2.50 -10.70 6.89
N GLY A 73 -1.21 -10.51 6.56
CA GLY A 73 -0.16 -10.34 7.55
C GLY A 73 -0.43 -9.17 8.49
N THR A 74 -0.88 -8.02 7.95
CA THR A 74 -1.22 -6.85 8.77
C THR A 74 -2.45 -7.10 9.66
N ALA A 75 -3.47 -7.77 9.13
CA ALA A 75 -4.67 -8.10 9.89
C ALA A 75 -4.37 -9.10 11.02
N LEU A 76 -3.49 -10.09 10.76
CA LEU A 76 -3.00 -11.02 11.78
C LEU A 76 -2.17 -10.33 12.86
N THR A 77 -1.32 -9.35 12.52
CA THR A 77 -0.64 -8.50 13.51
C THR A 77 -1.66 -7.80 14.41
N ALA A 78 -2.68 -7.17 13.80
CA ALA A 78 -3.71 -6.44 14.55
C ALA A 78 -4.57 -7.37 15.41
N SER A 79 -4.83 -8.60 14.98
CA SER A 79 -5.56 -9.61 15.78
C SER A 79 -4.70 -10.33 16.84
N GLY A 80 -3.40 -9.99 16.96
CA GLY A 80 -2.49 -10.59 17.95
C GLY A 80 -1.91 -11.96 17.55
N GLN A 81 -2.11 -12.40 16.31
CA GLN A 81 -1.59 -13.66 15.79
C GLN A 81 -0.18 -13.49 15.19
N PHE A 82 0.76 -13.03 15.99
CA PHE A 82 2.08 -12.58 15.54
C PHE A 82 2.90 -13.66 14.82
N ALA A 83 2.91 -14.89 15.34
CA ALA A 83 3.66 -15.99 14.72
C ALA A 83 3.11 -16.33 13.31
N LEU A 84 1.79 -16.38 13.17
CA LEU A 84 1.14 -16.64 11.89
C LEU A 84 1.34 -15.46 10.92
N SER A 85 1.26 -14.22 11.43
CA SER A 85 1.57 -13.01 10.66
C SER A 85 2.98 -13.07 10.07
N ASN A 86 4.00 -13.46 10.87
CA ASN A 86 5.36 -13.60 10.37
C ASN A 86 5.48 -14.65 9.28
N GLN A 87 4.81 -15.81 9.40
CA GLN A 87 4.79 -16.84 8.35
C GLN A 87 4.18 -16.33 7.05
N VAL A 88 3.08 -15.56 7.13
CA VAL A 88 2.43 -14.96 5.96
C VAL A 88 3.32 -13.91 5.30
N PHE A 89 3.99 -13.08 6.09
CA PHE A 89 4.95 -12.12 5.57
C PHE A 89 6.21 -12.77 4.98
N ASP A 90 6.68 -13.90 5.52
CA ASP A 90 7.77 -14.68 4.92
C ASP A 90 7.38 -15.18 3.52
N ALA A 91 6.16 -15.70 3.35
CA ALA A 91 5.63 -16.08 2.04
C ALA A 91 5.53 -14.86 1.09
N ALA A 92 5.06 -13.71 1.57
CA ALA A 92 5.02 -12.48 0.80
C ALA A 92 6.41 -12.02 0.34
N GLU A 93 7.45 -12.16 1.18
CA GLU A 93 8.83 -11.82 0.80
C GLU A 93 9.39 -12.73 -0.31
N VAL A 94 9.03 -14.01 -0.32
CA VAL A 94 9.41 -14.93 -1.40
C VAL A 94 8.76 -14.48 -2.71
N LEU A 95 7.46 -14.21 -2.70
CA LEU A 95 6.72 -13.73 -3.87
C LEU A 95 7.26 -12.40 -4.42
N ALA A 96 7.58 -11.45 -3.53
CA ALA A 96 8.15 -10.18 -3.95
C ALA A 96 9.52 -10.35 -4.63
N LYS A 97 10.36 -11.29 -4.17
CA LYS A 97 11.65 -11.62 -4.80
C LYS A 97 11.47 -12.31 -6.15
N GLU A 98 10.48 -13.18 -6.29
CA GLU A 98 10.15 -13.84 -7.56
C GLU A 98 9.70 -12.81 -8.59
N GLU A 99 8.82 -11.87 -8.22
CA GLU A 99 8.39 -10.78 -9.09
C GLU A 99 9.57 -9.90 -9.55
N ASP A 100 10.47 -9.51 -8.64
CA ASP A 100 11.68 -8.75 -8.98
C ASP A 100 12.60 -9.52 -9.94
N THR A 101 12.71 -10.83 -9.77
CA THR A 101 13.56 -11.71 -10.60
C THR A 101 12.90 -11.99 -11.95
N GLU A 102 11.58 -12.22 -12.00
CA GLU A 102 10.84 -12.44 -13.25
C GLU A 102 10.87 -11.19 -14.14
N HIS A 103 10.79 -9.97 -13.57
CA HIS A 103 10.97 -8.75 -14.34
C HIS A 103 12.34 -8.67 -15.04
N LEU A 104 13.38 -9.27 -14.46
CA LEU A 104 14.70 -9.34 -15.07
C LEU A 104 14.81 -10.43 -16.15
N VAL A 105 14.11 -11.56 -16.00
CA VAL A 105 14.19 -12.73 -16.90
C VAL A 105 13.18 -12.63 -18.06
N ARG A 106 11.98 -12.07 -17.82
CA ARG A 106 10.93 -11.87 -18.85
C ARG A 106 11.30 -10.92 -19.97
N LYS A 107 12.36 -10.12 -19.82
CA LYS A 107 12.89 -9.24 -20.89
C LYS A 107 13.17 -9.96 -22.22
N GLY A 108 13.16 -11.30 -22.28
CA GLY A 108 13.46 -12.07 -23.49
C GLY A 108 12.28 -12.63 -24.28
N PHE A 109 11.10 -12.85 -23.70
CA PHE A 109 10.05 -13.67 -24.31
C PHE A 109 8.67 -13.06 -24.53
N GLU A 110 8.27 -11.98 -23.84
CA GLU A 110 6.91 -11.41 -23.94
C GLU A 110 6.83 -10.08 -24.74
N LYS A 111 7.59 -9.98 -25.79
CA LYS A 111 7.76 -8.73 -26.58
C LYS A 111 6.54 -8.28 -27.40
N LEU A 112 5.44 -9.01 -27.48
CA LEU A 112 4.43 -8.77 -28.54
C LEU A 112 2.98 -8.57 -28.09
N THR A 113 2.62 -8.81 -26.86
CA THR A 113 1.19 -8.79 -26.44
C THR A 113 0.85 -7.89 -25.25
N SER A 114 1.83 -7.35 -24.53
CA SER A 114 1.60 -6.68 -23.24
C SER A 114 1.02 -5.27 -23.32
N THR A 115 1.28 -4.55 -24.41
CA THR A 115 0.84 -3.13 -24.56
C THR A 115 -0.66 -2.99 -24.80
N LEU A 116 -1.31 -4.05 -25.28
CA LEU A 116 -2.75 -4.07 -25.61
C LEU A 116 -3.60 -4.77 -24.55
N VAL A 117 -2.97 -5.39 -23.55
CA VAL A 117 -3.66 -6.13 -22.49
C VAL A 117 -3.78 -5.25 -21.25
N ASN A 118 -4.94 -5.33 -20.60
CA ASN A 118 -5.28 -4.60 -19.40
C ASN A 118 -4.24 -4.84 -18.28
N ASN A 119 -3.65 -3.78 -17.70
CA ASN A 119 -2.72 -3.85 -16.57
C ASN A 119 -3.27 -4.61 -15.35
N ASN A 120 -4.60 -4.76 -15.23
CA ASN A 120 -5.25 -5.54 -14.17
C ASN A 120 -5.03 -7.05 -14.28
N LEU A 121 -4.50 -7.56 -15.39
CA LEU A 121 -4.16 -8.98 -15.56
C LEU A 121 -2.75 -9.31 -15.08
N ASN A 122 -1.92 -8.31 -14.84
CA ASN A 122 -0.58 -8.51 -14.29
C ASN A 122 -0.67 -8.78 -12.77
N ARG A 123 0.30 -9.50 -12.21
CA ARG A 123 0.43 -9.67 -10.76
C ARG A 123 0.66 -8.31 -10.07
N TYR A 124 0.33 -8.19 -8.78
CA TYR A 124 0.65 -7.01 -7.99
C TYR A 124 2.17 -6.84 -7.91
N SER A 125 2.67 -5.71 -8.36
CA SER A 125 4.09 -5.37 -8.26
C SER A 125 4.33 -4.65 -6.93
N PRO A 126 5.23 -5.15 -6.05
CA PRO A 126 5.49 -4.54 -4.78
C PRO A 126 6.10 -3.15 -4.95
N THR A 127 5.75 -2.27 -4.04
CA THR A 127 6.37 -0.96 -3.91
C THR A 127 7.61 -1.04 -3.02
N VAL A 128 8.44 0.00 -3.04
CA VAL A 128 9.61 0.07 -2.17
C VAL A 128 9.20 0.07 -0.69
N TYR A 129 8.14 0.83 -0.37
CA TYR A 129 7.65 0.89 1.02
C TYR A 129 7.01 -0.41 1.49
N ASP A 130 6.44 -1.24 0.62
CA ASP A 130 5.90 -2.55 1.01
C ASP A 130 6.98 -3.42 1.66
N GLY A 131 8.14 -3.53 1.02
CA GLY A 131 9.25 -4.31 1.56
C GLY A 131 9.77 -3.80 2.90
N VAL A 132 9.84 -2.48 3.09
CA VAL A 132 10.23 -1.85 4.35
C VAL A 132 9.20 -2.14 5.44
N MET A 133 7.91 -2.01 5.13
CA MET A 133 6.82 -2.22 6.09
C MET A 133 6.66 -3.71 6.47
N VAL A 134 6.87 -4.64 5.54
CA VAL A 134 6.89 -6.08 5.85
C VAL A 134 7.90 -6.37 6.97
N ASN A 135 9.16 -5.93 6.81
CA ASN A 135 10.16 -6.16 7.85
C ASN A 135 9.88 -5.36 9.13
N THR A 136 9.24 -4.19 9.04
CA THR A 136 8.81 -3.41 10.22
C THR A 136 7.76 -4.19 11.02
N TYR A 137 6.73 -4.75 10.37
CA TYR A 137 5.73 -5.55 11.07
C TYR A 137 6.29 -6.87 11.60
N LYS A 138 7.15 -7.57 10.85
CA LYS A 138 7.83 -8.77 11.34
C LYS A 138 8.68 -8.48 12.58
N ALA A 139 9.37 -7.35 12.61
CA ALA A 139 10.14 -6.93 13.77
C ALA A 139 9.23 -6.62 14.97
N LEU A 140 8.13 -5.89 14.77
CA LEU A 140 7.11 -5.63 15.81
C LEU A 140 6.52 -6.94 16.36
N ASN A 141 6.10 -7.84 15.49
CA ASN A 141 5.58 -9.15 15.87
C ASN A 141 6.59 -9.92 16.74
N SER A 142 7.87 -9.90 16.33
CA SER A 142 8.93 -10.55 17.08
C SER A 142 9.18 -9.89 18.45
N MET A 143 9.01 -8.57 18.57
CA MET A 143 9.05 -7.89 19.87
C MET A 143 7.92 -8.36 20.80
N PHE A 144 6.69 -8.50 20.26
CA PHE A 144 5.54 -8.99 21.06
C PHE A 144 5.66 -10.47 21.44
N LEU A 145 6.37 -11.26 20.63
CA LEU A 145 6.73 -12.65 20.93
C LEU A 145 7.94 -12.79 21.87
N ALA A 146 8.53 -11.67 22.31
CA ALA A 146 9.79 -11.63 23.06
C ALA A 146 10.97 -12.32 22.33
N ASP A 147 10.89 -12.41 20.99
CA ASP A 147 11.94 -12.98 20.13
C ASP A 147 12.92 -11.86 19.68
N ALA A 148 13.86 -11.56 20.56
CA ALA A 148 14.85 -10.49 20.33
C ALA A 148 15.75 -10.77 19.12
N GLN A 149 16.03 -12.05 18.81
CA GLN A 149 16.89 -12.39 17.68
C GLN A 149 16.23 -12.07 16.34
N ASN A 150 14.98 -12.51 16.14
CA ASN A 150 14.25 -12.22 14.91
C ASN A 150 13.88 -10.74 14.81
N ALA A 151 13.51 -10.06 15.92
CA ALA A 151 13.29 -8.62 15.92
C ALA A 151 14.53 -7.86 15.40
N ARG A 152 15.74 -8.24 15.88
CA ARG A 152 17.01 -7.67 15.43
C ARG A 152 17.26 -7.87 13.93
N ILE A 153 17.01 -9.08 13.43
CA ILE A 153 17.19 -9.42 12.02
C ILE A 153 16.27 -8.56 11.16
N GLU A 154 14.99 -8.50 11.52
CA GLU A 154 13.99 -7.81 10.70
C GLU A 154 14.16 -6.28 10.73
N PHE A 155 14.53 -5.69 11.87
CA PHE A 155 14.89 -4.27 11.90
C PHE A 155 16.12 -3.93 11.07
N ASN A 156 17.17 -4.76 11.10
CA ASN A 156 18.32 -4.56 10.23
C ASN A 156 17.94 -4.68 8.75
N ARG A 157 17.06 -5.64 8.38
CA ARG A 157 16.54 -5.79 7.01
C ARG A 157 15.73 -4.59 6.57
N ALA A 158 14.85 -4.06 7.42
CA ALA A 158 14.07 -2.87 7.14
C ALA A 158 14.96 -1.65 6.87
N ALA A 159 15.97 -1.42 7.73
CA ALA A 159 16.94 -0.34 7.57
C ALA A 159 17.79 -0.50 6.29
N ASP A 160 18.18 -1.74 5.95
CA ASP A 160 18.95 -2.04 4.75
C ASP A 160 18.11 -1.82 3.46
N ARG A 161 16.85 -2.25 3.45
CA ARG A 161 15.92 -1.99 2.35
C ARG A 161 15.71 -0.49 2.15
N GLN A 162 15.49 0.25 3.23
CA GLN A 162 15.32 1.69 3.17
C GLN A 162 16.57 2.42 2.63
N ARG A 163 17.77 1.99 3.04
CA ARG A 163 19.02 2.54 2.53
C ARG A 163 19.22 2.29 1.03
N ARG A 164 18.79 1.12 0.53
CA ARG A 164 18.89 0.73 -0.89
C ARG A 164 17.67 1.14 -1.72
N ALA A 165 16.66 1.72 -1.09
CA ALA A 165 15.40 2.07 -1.74
C ALA A 165 15.59 2.99 -2.95
N GLU A 166 16.46 3.98 -2.85
CA GLU A 166 16.72 4.92 -3.94
C GLU A 166 17.37 4.22 -5.16
N GLU A 167 18.34 3.32 -4.92
CA GLU A 167 18.98 2.55 -5.99
C GLU A 167 18.00 1.59 -6.67
N HIS A 168 17.20 0.87 -5.87
CA HIS A 168 16.16 -0.03 -6.37
C HIS A 168 15.12 0.74 -7.21
N PHE A 169 14.64 1.88 -6.70
CA PHE A 169 13.69 2.71 -7.43
C PHE A 169 14.28 3.27 -8.73
N ARG A 170 15.54 3.70 -8.71
CA ARG A 170 16.25 4.16 -9.91
C ARG A 170 16.31 3.08 -10.99
N SER A 171 16.59 1.83 -10.60
CA SER A 171 16.59 0.68 -11.51
C SER A 171 15.20 0.41 -12.08
N LYS A 172 14.15 0.48 -11.26
CA LYS A 172 12.75 0.34 -11.67
C LYS A 172 12.37 1.42 -12.69
N ILE A 173 12.70 2.67 -12.42
CA ILE A 173 12.44 3.80 -13.34
C ILE A 173 13.22 3.64 -14.66
N GLN A 174 14.46 3.19 -14.60
CA GLN A 174 15.24 2.95 -15.81
C GLN A 174 14.61 1.86 -16.70
N ALA A 175 14.14 0.76 -16.09
CA ALA A 175 13.42 -0.28 -16.80
C ALA A 175 12.11 0.21 -17.44
N GLN A 176 11.37 1.09 -16.74
CA GLN A 176 10.17 1.73 -17.27
C GLN A 176 10.48 2.66 -18.46
N LYS A 177 11.55 3.45 -18.38
CA LYS A 177 12.00 4.31 -19.50
C LYS A 177 12.36 3.50 -20.74
N GLU A 178 13.09 2.40 -20.57
CA GLU A 178 13.44 1.51 -21.68
C GLU A 178 12.19 0.92 -22.34
N LYS A 179 11.24 0.43 -21.53
CA LYS A 179 9.95 -0.07 -22.02
C LYS A 179 9.17 1.00 -22.78
N LEU A 180 9.07 2.21 -22.24
CA LEU A 180 8.37 3.32 -22.88
C LEU A 180 9.03 3.73 -24.21
N SER A 181 10.36 3.73 -24.29
CA SER A 181 11.05 4.04 -25.57
C SER A 181 10.77 2.98 -26.63
N GLU A 182 10.72 1.69 -26.27
CA GLU A 182 10.33 0.60 -27.18
C GLU A 182 8.88 0.72 -27.66
N GLU A 183 7.97 1.12 -26.75
CA GLU A 183 6.55 1.33 -27.06
C GLU A 183 6.32 2.57 -27.93
N GLN A 184 7.08 3.65 -27.72
CA GLN A 184 7.07 4.83 -28.57
C GLN A 184 7.46 4.50 -30.01
N VAL A 185 8.56 3.76 -30.21
CA VAL A 185 9.00 3.32 -31.54
C VAL A 185 7.91 2.48 -32.23
N LYS A 186 7.16 1.68 -31.49
CA LYS A 186 6.04 0.90 -32.05
C LYS A 186 4.81 1.76 -32.35
N ALA A 187 4.52 2.78 -31.52
CA ALA A 187 3.41 3.70 -31.74
C ALA A 187 3.68 4.71 -32.89
N GLU A 188 4.95 4.99 -33.18
CA GLU A 188 5.40 5.79 -34.30
C GLU A 188 5.46 5.00 -35.64
N ALA A 189 5.08 3.70 -35.65
CA ALA A 189 4.86 2.95 -36.87
C ALA A 189 3.88 3.72 -37.79
N PRO A 190 4.07 3.67 -39.15
CA PRO A 190 3.66 4.69 -40.09
C PRO A 190 2.25 5.20 -39.83
N ALA A 191 2.16 6.52 -39.62
CA ALA A 191 0.88 7.21 -39.47
C ALA A 191 -0.02 6.85 -40.65
N PRO A 192 -1.30 6.54 -40.43
CA PRO A 192 -2.23 6.37 -41.55
C PRO A 192 -2.19 7.62 -42.42
N ALA A 193 -2.24 7.43 -43.72
CA ALA A 193 -1.94 8.40 -44.79
C ALA A 193 -2.75 9.74 -44.75
N ASN A 194 -3.50 10.01 -43.71
CA ASN A 194 -4.45 11.12 -43.60
C ASN A 194 -4.15 12.11 -42.43
N GLY A 195 -2.88 12.40 -42.17
CA GLY A 195 -2.53 13.57 -41.34
C GLY A 195 -2.79 13.45 -39.84
N TYR A 196 -2.90 12.23 -39.28
CA TYR A 196 -3.03 12.00 -37.87
C TYR A 196 -1.73 12.38 -37.13
N GLN A 197 -1.79 13.37 -36.25
CA GLN A 197 -0.72 13.68 -35.29
C GLN A 197 -1.32 13.75 -33.89
N PRO A 198 -1.11 12.73 -33.05
CA PRO A 198 -1.52 12.81 -31.65
C PRO A 198 -0.70 13.87 -30.91
N ASN A 199 -1.38 14.79 -30.26
CA ASN A 199 -0.72 15.81 -29.43
C ASN A 199 -0.47 15.23 -28.02
N ARG A 200 0.63 14.46 -27.90
CA ARG A 200 1.04 13.84 -26.65
C ARG A 200 1.26 14.85 -25.54
N ALA A 201 1.92 15.97 -25.81
CA ALA A 201 2.22 16.99 -24.81
C ALA A 201 0.94 17.62 -24.24
N GLU A 202 -0.04 17.89 -25.09
CA GLU A 202 -1.35 18.40 -24.66
C GLU A 202 -2.13 17.38 -23.83
N ALA A 203 -2.08 16.10 -24.22
CA ALA A 203 -2.69 15.01 -23.45
C ALA A 203 -2.06 14.87 -22.05
N GLU A 204 -0.74 14.89 -21.94
CA GLU A 204 -0.04 14.86 -20.64
C GLU A 204 -0.36 16.10 -19.80
N GLN A 205 -0.41 17.30 -20.39
CA GLN A 205 -0.80 18.53 -19.70
C GLN A 205 -2.23 18.46 -19.16
N THR A 206 -3.17 17.93 -19.95
CA THR A 206 -4.57 17.76 -19.54
C THR A 206 -4.68 16.85 -18.30
N VAL A 207 -3.86 15.80 -18.23
CA VAL A 207 -3.80 14.92 -17.06
C VAL A 207 -3.36 15.69 -15.80
N TYR A 208 -2.29 16.47 -15.88
CA TYR A 208 -1.80 17.24 -14.71
C TYR A 208 -2.79 18.33 -14.29
N GLN A 209 -3.56 18.90 -15.20
CA GLN A 209 -4.66 19.83 -14.88
C GLN A 209 -5.82 19.12 -14.17
N ALA A 210 -6.09 17.86 -14.50
CA ALA A 210 -7.12 17.05 -13.87
C ALA A 210 -6.72 16.50 -12.49
N TYR A 211 -5.44 16.57 -12.12
CA TYR A 211 -4.93 16.10 -10.84
C TYR A 211 -4.01 17.15 -10.16
N PRO A 212 -4.54 18.34 -9.82
CA PRO A 212 -3.75 19.44 -9.26
C PRO A 212 -3.16 19.10 -7.87
N GLU A 213 -3.84 18.28 -7.06
CA GLU A 213 -3.42 17.90 -5.70
C GLU A 213 -2.03 17.25 -5.69
N LEU A 214 -1.64 16.57 -6.79
CA LEU A 214 -0.33 15.96 -6.94
C LEU A 214 0.83 16.96 -6.78
N GLN A 215 0.61 18.23 -7.19
CA GLN A 215 1.60 19.28 -7.08
C GLN A 215 1.74 19.80 -5.64
N GLU A 216 0.67 19.74 -4.86
CA GLU A 216 0.61 20.28 -3.50
C GLU A 216 1.19 19.34 -2.44
N TRP A 217 1.40 18.07 -2.78
CA TRP A 217 1.87 17.08 -1.81
C TRP A 217 3.26 17.37 -1.27
N GLN A 218 3.35 17.44 0.05
CA GLN A 218 4.60 17.53 0.79
C GLN A 218 5.12 16.12 1.07
N VAL A 219 5.91 15.57 0.16
CA VAL A 219 6.50 14.23 0.27
C VAL A 219 7.73 14.24 1.18
N TYR A 220 8.13 13.05 1.66
CA TYR A 220 9.40 12.92 2.37
C TYR A 220 10.58 12.98 1.38
N PRO A 221 11.76 13.48 1.83
CA PRO A 221 12.97 13.36 1.03
C PRO A 221 13.33 11.86 0.91
N ASP A 222 13.72 11.45 -0.27
CA ASP A 222 14.05 10.07 -0.59
C ASP A 222 12.93 9.07 -0.21
N PHE A 223 13.25 7.81 0.10
CA PHE A 223 12.29 6.79 0.52
C PHE A 223 12.31 6.56 2.04
N VAL A 224 12.52 7.60 2.82
CA VAL A 224 12.62 7.49 4.28
C VAL A 224 11.23 7.21 4.88
N ASN A 225 11.18 6.21 5.75
CA ASN A 225 10.02 5.92 6.58
C ASN A 225 10.33 6.24 8.05
N PRO A 226 9.89 7.40 8.58
CA PRO A 226 10.22 7.80 9.95
C PRO A 226 9.69 6.83 11.01
N TYR A 227 8.61 6.09 10.72
CA TYR A 227 8.07 5.06 11.61
C TYR A 227 9.05 3.90 11.80
N THR A 228 9.51 3.33 10.69
CA THR A 228 10.51 2.25 10.70
C THR A 228 11.80 2.69 11.40
N ASP A 229 12.32 3.88 11.06
CA ASP A 229 13.52 4.42 11.70
C ASP A 229 13.35 4.64 13.19
N TYR A 230 12.19 5.11 13.64
CA TYR A 230 11.94 5.32 15.06
C TYR A 230 11.90 4.00 15.84
N LEU A 231 11.17 3.02 15.34
CA LEU A 231 11.11 1.68 15.97
C LEU A 231 12.48 1.01 16.00
N HIS A 232 13.24 1.08 14.91
CA HIS A 232 14.61 0.59 14.84
C HIS A 232 15.48 1.27 15.90
N GLY A 233 15.39 2.61 15.99
CA GLY A 233 16.12 3.39 17.00
C GLY A 233 15.77 2.99 18.43
N LEU A 234 14.47 2.87 18.75
CA LEU A 234 14.01 2.43 20.08
C LEU A 234 14.48 1.01 20.39
N TYR A 235 14.29 0.08 19.46
CA TYR A 235 14.68 -1.32 19.67
C TYR A 235 16.17 -1.45 20.06
N PHE A 236 17.07 -0.85 19.28
CA PHE A 236 18.51 -0.93 19.56
C PHE A 236 18.92 -0.13 20.80
N MET A 237 18.27 0.99 21.10
CA MET A 237 18.49 1.75 22.33
C MET A 237 18.07 0.98 23.58
N LEU A 238 16.92 0.29 23.53
CA LEU A 238 16.34 -0.42 24.68
C LEU A 238 16.90 -1.84 24.83
N GLY A 239 17.13 -2.54 23.72
CA GLY A 239 17.55 -3.95 23.70
C GLY A 239 19.05 -4.19 23.95
N SER A 240 19.91 -3.21 23.69
CA SER A 240 21.37 -3.40 23.74
C SER A 240 22.10 -2.36 24.57
N SER A 241 23.29 -2.72 25.06
CA SER A 241 24.28 -1.79 25.64
C SER A 241 25.57 -1.76 24.81
N ASP A 242 25.61 -2.50 23.71
CA ASP A 242 26.72 -2.51 22.78
C ASP A 242 26.83 -1.17 22.02
N LYS A 243 28.07 -0.69 21.81
CA LYS A 243 28.29 0.62 21.18
C LYS A 243 27.87 0.66 19.72
N ASP A 244 28.00 -0.44 18.99
CA ASP A 244 27.62 -0.51 17.58
C ASP A 244 26.10 -0.46 17.43
N ASP A 245 25.39 -1.14 18.30
CA ASP A 245 23.93 -1.10 18.36
C ASP A 245 23.40 0.28 18.78
N LEU A 246 24.02 0.89 19.78
CA LEU A 246 23.71 2.27 20.16
C LEU A 246 24.04 3.25 19.02
N GLY A 247 25.07 2.96 18.24
CA GLY A 247 25.40 3.69 17.00
C GLY A 247 24.26 3.63 15.98
N LYS A 248 23.73 2.44 15.72
CA LYS A 248 22.55 2.23 14.84
C LYS A 248 21.32 2.98 15.37
N ALA A 249 21.05 2.87 16.69
CA ALA A 249 19.96 3.59 17.34
C ALA A 249 20.08 5.09 17.15
N ARG A 250 21.27 5.65 17.39
CA ARG A 250 21.55 7.09 17.22
C ARG A 250 21.30 7.54 15.79
N ASP A 251 21.79 6.80 14.81
CA ASP A 251 21.70 7.20 13.40
C ASP A 251 20.24 7.19 12.90
N SER A 252 19.45 6.21 13.33
CA SER A 252 18.00 6.18 13.05
C SER A 252 17.25 7.31 13.76
N LEU A 253 17.48 7.51 15.07
CA LEU A 253 16.83 8.59 15.82
C LEU A 253 17.24 9.97 15.31
N ARG A 254 18.46 10.14 14.78
CA ARG A 254 18.90 11.39 14.16
C ARG A 254 18.13 11.69 12.87
N ARG A 255 17.90 10.68 12.00
CA ARG A 255 17.07 10.86 10.81
C ARG A 255 15.65 11.29 11.18
N VAL A 256 15.04 10.60 12.16
CA VAL A 256 13.71 10.96 12.66
C VAL A 256 13.68 12.37 13.24
N ALA A 257 14.70 12.77 14.02
CA ALA A 257 14.80 14.11 14.61
C ALA A 257 14.92 15.22 13.53
N GLY A 258 15.60 14.94 12.42
CA GLY A 258 15.66 15.85 11.27
C GLY A 258 14.29 16.11 10.64
N MET A 259 13.39 15.12 10.63
CA MET A 259 12.05 15.24 10.09
C MET A 259 11.01 15.70 11.13
N ASN A 260 11.31 15.52 12.43
CA ASN A 260 10.43 15.86 13.56
C ASN A 260 11.16 16.74 14.59
N PRO A 261 11.64 17.94 14.21
CA PRO A 261 12.50 18.77 15.05
C PRO A 261 11.81 19.27 16.33
N ASN A 262 10.49 19.22 16.38
CA ASN A 262 9.71 19.69 17.54
C ASN A 262 9.21 18.56 18.46
N SER A 263 9.37 17.28 18.10
CA SER A 263 8.90 16.17 18.91
C SER A 263 9.70 16.01 20.21
N PRO A 264 9.09 16.16 21.41
CA PRO A 264 9.76 15.98 22.69
C PRO A 264 10.26 14.55 22.90
N ALA A 265 9.49 13.55 22.45
CA ALA A 265 9.86 12.14 22.55
C ALA A 265 11.15 11.87 21.79
N VAL A 266 11.19 12.24 20.50
CA VAL A 266 12.37 12.03 19.63
C VAL A 266 13.60 12.76 20.15
N LYS A 267 13.46 14.03 20.61
CA LYS A 267 14.57 14.79 21.22
C LYS A 267 15.13 14.09 22.43
N THR A 268 14.25 13.62 23.32
CA THR A 268 14.66 12.94 24.54
C THR A 268 15.38 11.63 24.22
N ASP A 269 14.85 10.83 23.29
CA ASP A 269 15.44 9.55 22.91
C ASP A 269 16.81 9.73 22.25
N LEU A 270 16.96 10.73 21.38
CA LEU A 270 18.25 11.08 20.79
C LEU A 270 19.26 11.55 21.84
N GLN A 271 18.81 12.30 22.86
CA GLN A 271 19.65 12.70 23.98
C GLN A 271 20.08 11.49 24.82
N VAL A 272 19.15 10.57 25.11
CA VAL A 272 19.44 9.34 25.86
C VAL A 272 20.51 8.51 25.15
N VAL A 273 20.31 8.20 23.86
CA VAL A 273 21.28 7.36 23.13
C VAL A 273 22.65 8.03 23.01
N ASN A 274 22.72 9.35 22.81
CA ASN A 274 23.98 10.08 22.77
C ASN A 274 24.75 9.99 24.10
N ASN A 275 24.05 10.10 25.24
CA ASN A 275 24.68 10.00 26.56
C ASN A 275 25.11 8.57 26.91
N LEU A 276 24.35 7.56 26.43
CA LEU A 276 24.75 6.15 26.55
C LEU A 276 26.03 5.87 25.76
N ILE A 277 26.14 6.36 24.52
CA ILE A 277 27.35 6.20 23.69
C ILE A 277 28.56 6.89 24.33
N ARG A 278 28.39 8.09 24.90
CA ARG A 278 29.44 8.83 25.60
C ARG A 278 29.83 8.19 26.93
N GLY A 279 29.05 7.24 27.45
CA GLY A 279 29.28 6.64 28.77
C GLY A 279 28.92 7.54 29.95
N THR A 280 28.32 8.72 29.69
CA THR A 280 27.88 9.65 30.75
C THR A 280 26.61 9.13 31.47
N TRP A 281 25.79 8.35 30.77
CA TRP A 281 24.65 7.64 31.35
C TRP A 281 24.84 6.13 31.21
N ARG A 282 24.23 5.40 32.18
CA ARG A 282 24.18 3.93 32.15
C ARG A 282 22.73 3.50 32.04
N LYS A 283 22.44 2.53 31.20
CA LYS A 283 21.08 2.04 30.92
C LYS A 283 20.32 1.68 32.19
N GLN A 284 20.95 0.95 33.10
CA GLN A 284 20.36 0.50 34.39
C GLN A 284 20.00 1.66 35.32
N LYS A 285 20.55 2.86 35.08
CA LYS A 285 20.28 4.07 35.90
C LYS A 285 19.34 5.04 35.21
N LEU A 286 18.83 4.71 34.02
CA LEU A 286 17.83 5.52 33.35
C LEU A 286 16.50 5.46 34.12
N ASN A 287 15.78 6.57 34.14
CA ASN A 287 14.43 6.58 34.67
C ASN A 287 13.52 5.66 33.83
N PRO A 288 12.62 4.88 34.47
CA PRO A 288 11.63 4.10 33.76
C PRO A 288 10.81 4.96 32.80
N ALA A 289 10.49 4.39 31.63
CA ALA A 289 9.75 5.10 30.61
C ALA A 289 8.82 4.17 29.85
N VAL A 290 7.72 4.75 29.39
CA VAL A 290 6.73 4.09 28.50
C VAL A 290 6.62 4.90 27.22
N TRP A 291 6.76 4.24 26.10
CA TRP A 291 6.43 4.79 24.77
C TRP A 291 5.06 4.28 24.36
N VAL A 292 4.15 5.19 24.07
CA VAL A 292 2.87 4.87 23.44
C VAL A 292 3.02 5.19 21.97
N ILE A 293 2.95 4.15 21.14
CA ILE A 293 3.06 4.24 19.67
C ILE A 293 1.69 3.95 19.10
N PHE A 294 1.10 4.91 18.42
CA PHE A 294 -0.25 4.85 17.93
C PHE A 294 -0.30 4.83 16.41
N GLU A 295 -0.64 3.67 15.82
CA GLU A 295 -1.04 3.56 14.42
C GLU A 295 -2.47 4.05 14.26
N ASN A 296 -2.64 5.18 13.58
CA ASN A 296 -3.85 5.97 13.51
C ASN A 296 -4.43 6.01 12.11
N GLY A 297 -5.66 5.55 11.96
CA GLY A 297 -6.36 5.52 10.67
C GLY A 297 -5.77 4.52 9.69
N LEU A 298 -6.17 4.61 8.44
CA LEU A 298 -5.72 3.75 7.35
C LEU A 298 -5.09 4.60 6.24
N GLY A 299 -4.07 4.06 5.59
CA GLY A 299 -3.38 4.67 4.45
C GLY A 299 -4.31 4.82 3.23
N PRO A 300 -3.86 5.41 2.14
CA PRO A 300 -4.73 5.77 1.02
C PRO A 300 -5.30 4.55 0.31
N GLU A 301 -6.40 4.77 -0.40
CA GLU A 301 -6.94 3.90 -1.44
C GLU A 301 -6.57 4.45 -2.81
N ILE A 302 -6.70 3.63 -3.85
CA ILE A 302 -6.58 4.09 -5.24
C ILE A 302 -7.96 4.10 -5.89
N GLU A 303 -8.35 5.27 -6.37
CA GLU A 303 -9.51 5.46 -7.24
C GLU A 303 -9.08 5.57 -8.70
N GLU A 304 -10.03 5.42 -9.61
CA GLU A 304 -9.79 5.64 -11.02
C GLU A 304 -10.08 7.09 -11.39
N LEU A 305 -9.08 7.76 -11.95
CA LEU A 305 -9.20 9.09 -12.54
C LEU A 305 -9.42 8.92 -14.06
N LEU A 306 -10.58 9.29 -14.54
CA LEU A 306 -10.90 9.30 -15.97
C LEU A 306 -10.68 10.70 -16.54
N VAL A 307 -9.74 10.83 -17.48
CA VAL A 307 -9.40 12.09 -18.12
C VAL A 307 -9.72 12.00 -19.61
N PRO A 308 -10.63 12.85 -20.14
CA PRO A 308 -10.85 12.93 -21.57
C PRO A 308 -9.66 13.65 -22.23
N ILE A 309 -8.97 12.95 -23.14
CA ILE A 309 -7.84 13.52 -23.88
C ILE A 309 -8.18 13.66 -25.37
N PRO A 310 -7.79 14.76 -26.01
CA PRO A 310 -7.92 14.90 -27.45
C PRO A 310 -6.90 13.98 -28.14
N LEU A 311 -7.37 13.08 -29.00
CA LEU A 311 -6.49 12.15 -29.70
C LEU A 311 -6.12 12.64 -31.09
N PHE A 312 -7.10 13.12 -31.86
CA PHE A 312 -6.89 13.49 -33.27
C PHE A 312 -8.07 14.25 -33.84
N LEU A 313 -7.80 14.89 -35.00
CA LEU A 313 -8.82 15.55 -35.81
C LEU A 313 -9.29 14.61 -36.92
N VAL A 314 -10.60 14.36 -37.02
CA VAL A 314 -11.23 13.67 -38.13
C VAL A 314 -12.28 14.59 -38.73
N ASN A 315 -12.12 14.93 -40.01
CA ASN A 315 -13.03 15.85 -40.70
C ASN A 315 -13.33 17.14 -39.90
N ASP A 316 -12.28 17.81 -39.41
CA ASP A 316 -12.32 19.02 -38.57
C ASP A 316 -13.00 18.86 -37.22
N LYS A 317 -13.25 17.64 -36.77
CA LYS A 317 -13.76 17.32 -35.42
C LYS A 317 -12.67 16.67 -34.56
N ILE A 318 -12.57 17.16 -33.32
CA ILE A 318 -11.68 16.54 -32.33
C ILE A 318 -12.32 15.27 -31.80
N GLU A 319 -11.65 14.13 -31.97
CA GLU A 319 -12.01 12.87 -31.33
C GLU A 319 -11.31 12.77 -29.97
N TYR A 320 -12.09 12.49 -28.94
CA TYR A 320 -11.62 12.30 -27.57
C TYR A 320 -11.59 10.83 -27.21
N SER A 321 -10.63 10.45 -26.39
CA SER A 321 -10.63 9.15 -25.72
C SER A 321 -10.49 9.36 -24.22
N GLN A 322 -10.98 8.40 -23.44
CA GLN A 322 -10.81 8.42 -22.00
C GLN A 322 -9.52 7.72 -21.60
N LEU A 323 -8.71 8.42 -20.83
CA LEU A 323 -7.52 7.90 -20.17
C LEU A 323 -7.88 7.53 -18.73
N ALA A 324 -7.60 6.30 -18.31
CA ALA A 324 -7.79 5.85 -16.94
C ALA A 324 -6.45 5.83 -16.20
N LEU A 325 -6.35 6.57 -15.12
CA LEU A 325 -5.15 6.71 -14.29
C LEU A 325 -5.45 6.42 -12.82
N PRO A 326 -4.49 5.91 -12.04
CA PRO A 326 -4.65 5.81 -10.60
C PRO A 326 -4.62 7.20 -9.95
N LYS A 327 -5.54 7.44 -9.01
CA LYS A 327 -5.58 8.62 -8.14
C LYS A 327 -5.60 8.16 -6.70
N LEU A 328 -4.69 8.69 -5.87
CA LEU A 328 -4.72 8.41 -4.44
C LEU A 328 -5.87 9.14 -3.77
N LYS A 329 -6.69 8.40 -3.04
CA LYS A 329 -7.72 8.91 -2.14
C LYS A 329 -7.25 8.74 -0.71
N LEU A 330 -6.93 9.84 -0.05
CA LEU A 330 -6.56 9.83 1.36
C LEU A 330 -7.79 9.52 2.22
N ARG A 331 -7.60 8.74 3.28
CA ARG A 331 -8.64 8.41 4.26
C ARG A 331 -8.46 9.22 5.53
N ASP A 332 -9.49 9.28 6.38
CA ASP A 332 -9.46 10.03 7.62
C ASP A 332 -8.63 9.30 8.70
N GLN A 333 -8.10 10.06 9.65
CA GLN A 333 -7.52 9.51 10.87
C GLN A 333 -8.63 8.98 11.78
N ALA A 334 -8.33 7.93 12.56
CA ALA A 334 -9.31 7.39 13.51
C ALA A 334 -9.59 8.38 14.64
N TYR A 335 -8.53 8.97 15.19
CA TYR A 335 -8.57 9.93 16.28
C TYR A 335 -7.54 11.04 16.08
N SER A 336 -7.81 12.24 16.60
CA SER A 336 -6.86 13.36 16.50
C SER A 336 -5.56 13.09 17.26
N HIS A 337 -5.65 12.49 18.45
CA HIS A 337 -4.55 12.09 19.32
C HIS A 337 -5.05 11.20 20.45
N LEU A 338 -4.15 10.53 21.13
CA LEU A 338 -4.43 9.82 22.39
C LEU A 338 -3.97 10.68 23.55
N GLU A 339 -4.84 10.80 24.58
CA GLU A 339 -4.54 11.42 25.87
C GLU A 339 -4.25 10.33 26.91
N LEU A 340 -3.18 10.50 27.67
CA LEU A 340 -2.63 9.50 28.59
C LEU A 340 -2.83 9.94 30.03
N PHE A 341 -3.41 9.06 30.88
CA PHE A 341 -3.73 9.39 32.26
C PHE A 341 -3.26 8.30 33.24
N ALA A 342 -2.94 8.74 34.47
CA ALA A 342 -2.81 7.91 35.63
C ALA A 342 -3.95 8.28 36.63
N GLY A 343 -5.04 7.53 36.64
CA GLY A 343 -6.30 7.97 37.24
C GLY A 343 -6.77 9.28 36.61
N ASN A 344 -6.88 10.35 37.42
CA ASN A 344 -7.28 11.67 36.92
C ASN A 344 -6.11 12.58 36.50
N LYS A 345 -4.87 12.11 36.66
CA LYS A 345 -3.67 12.92 36.32
C LYS A 345 -3.30 12.71 34.89
N SER A 346 -3.28 13.79 34.09
CA SER A 346 -2.73 13.76 32.72
C SER A 346 -1.21 13.54 32.76
N LEU A 347 -0.74 12.63 31.91
CA LEU A 347 0.67 12.32 31.71
C LEU A 347 1.20 12.90 30.39
N GLY A 348 0.31 13.33 29.49
CA GLY A 348 0.62 13.87 28.17
C GLY A 348 -0.33 13.34 27.10
N LYS A 349 0.03 13.60 25.84
CA LYS A 349 -0.71 13.14 24.66
C LYS A 349 0.25 12.67 23.57
N THR A 350 -0.25 11.88 22.63
CA THR A 350 0.50 11.50 21.44
C THR A 350 0.60 12.66 20.44
N GLU A 351 1.71 12.74 19.74
CA GLU A 351 1.99 13.69 18.66
C GLU A 351 2.42 12.94 17.40
N GLN A 352 2.13 13.50 16.23
CA GLN A 352 2.49 12.90 14.96
C GLN A 352 4.00 12.68 14.86
N LEU A 353 4.41 11.45 14.56
CA LEU A 353 5.78 11.04 14.33
C LEU A 353 6.05 10.81 12.83
N ALA A 354 5.13 10.14 12.16
CA ALA A 354 5.25 9.77 10.76
C ALA A 354 3.88 9.82 10.06
N SER A 355 3.86 10.21 8.80
CA SER A 355 2.72 10.08 7.90
C SER A 355 3.01 9.02 6.85
N LEU A 356 2.31 7.89 6.92
CA LEU A 356 2.45 6.84 5.91
C LEU A 356 1.81 7.28 4.58
N ASP A 357 0.81 8.16 4.62
CA ASP A 357 0.30 8.82 3.41
C ASP A 357 1.45 9.50 2.64
N ARG A 358 2.33 10.24 3.34
CA ARG A 358 3.49 10.90 2.72
C ARG A 358 4.53 9.92 2.18
N VAL A 359 4.69 8.76 2.85
CA VAL A 359 5.56 7.68 2.35
C VAL A 359 5.02 7.15 1.02
N VAL A 360 3.73 6.83 0.96
CA VAL A 360 3.05 6.36 -0.27
C VAL A 360 3.10 7.44 -1.36
N GLN A 361 2.77 8.68 -1.02
CA GLN A 361 2.81 9.82 -1.93
C GLN A 361 4.21 10.06 -2.52
N THR A 362 5.28 9.77 -1.77
CA THR A 362 6.66 9.94 -2.24
C THR A 362 6.93 9.04 -3.45
N GLU A 363 6.63 7.76 -3.36
CA GLU A 363 6.83 6.81 -4.46
C GLU A 363 5.84 7.08 -5.59
N PHE A 364 4.57 7.28 -5.27
CA PHE A 364 3.53 7.58 -6.25
C PHE A 364 3.86 8.82 -7.11
N LYS A 365 4.29 9.92 -6.47
CA LYS A 365 4.67 11.16 -7.17
C LYS A 365 5.86 10.97 -8.10
N LYS A 366 6.81 10.11 -7.74
CA LYS A 366 7.96 9.78 -8.57
C LYS A 366 7.60 8.85 -9.74
N GLU A 367 6.64 7.95 -9.58
CA GLU A 367 6.18 7.02 -10.63
C GLU A 367 5.14 7.63 -11.57
N PHE A 368 4.33 8.55 -11.11
CA PHE A 368 3.16 9.07 -11.83
C PHE A 368 3.48 9.59 -13.24
N PRO A 369 4.57 10.34 -13.49
CA PRO A 369 4.92 10.78 -14.84
C PRO A 369 5.07 9.62 -15.85
N TYR A 370 5.63 8.51 -15.40
CA TYR A 370 5.80 7.31 -16.25
C TYR A 370 4.47 6.62 -16.52
N LYS A 371 3.59 6.52 -15.50
CA LYS A 371 2.23 6.00 -15.65
C LYS A 371 1.41 6.86 -16.62
N VAL A 372 1.54 8.19 -16.56
CA VAL A 372 0.89 9.11 -17.50
C VAL A 372 1.38 8.85 -18.93
N THR A 373 2.68 8.83 -19.12
CA THR A 373 3.29 8.60 -20.44
C THR A 373 2.86 7.24 -21.02
N GLU A 374 2.91 6.16 -20.24
CA GLU A 374 2.48 4.81 -20.65
C GLU A 374 1.00 4.81 -21.06
N ALA A 375 0.14 5.41 -20.23
CA ALA A 375 -1.29 5.47 -20.48
C ALA A 375 -1.63 6.30 -21.72
N VAL A 376 -0.96 7.43 -21.94
CA VAL A 376 -1.13 8.28 -23.15
C VAL A 376 -0.71 7.50 -24.39
N ILE A 377 0.48 6.89 -24.40
CA ILE A 377 0.97 6.07 -25.54
C ILE A 377 0.00 4.93 -25.84
N SER A 378 -0.42 4.17 -24.81
CA SER A 378 -1.38 3.06 -24.97
C SER A 378 -2.71 3.55 -25.54
N THR A 379 -3.21 4.69 -25.09
CA THR A 379 -4.49 5.26 -25.55
C THR A 379 -4.40 5.72 -27.00
N ILE A 380 -3.30 6.35 -27.39
CA ILE A 380 -3.01 6.73 -28.77
C ILE A 380 -2.96 5.49 -29.68
N ALA A 381 -2.23 4.44 -29.28
CA ALA A 381 -2.14 3.20 -30.06
C ALA A 381 -3.50 2.52 -30.23
N LYS A 382 -4.32 2.45 -29.17
CA LYS A 382 -5.68 1.92 -29.20
C LYS A 382 -6.60 2.77 -30.10
N GLY A 383 -6.47 4.10 -30.06
CA GLY A 383 -7.20 5.03 -30.92
C GLY A 383 -6.90 4.79 -32.41
N ALA A 384 -5.63 4.58 -32.75
CA ALA A 384 -5.22 4.28 -34.13
C ALA A 384 -5.82 2.95 -34.63
N ILE A 385 -5.82 1.91 -33.81
CA ILE A 385 -6.45 0.62 -34.11
C ILE A 385 -7.96 0.78 -34.32
N GLN A 386 -8.64 1.57 -33.48
CA GLN A 386 -10.07 1.83 -33.62
C GLN A 386 -10.41 2.58 -34.88
N TYR A 387 -9.62 3.59 -35.23
CA TYR A 387 -9.81 4.33 -36.47
C TYR A 387 -9.72 3.42 -37.68
N GLU A 388 -8.72 2.54 -37.72
CA GLU A 388 -8.56 1.60 -38.83
C GLU A 388 -9.70 0.54 -38.87
N ALA A 389 -10.13 0.03 -37.70
CA ALA A 389 -11.25 -0.90 -37.62
C ALA A 389 -12.57 -0.26 -38.10
N ARG A 390 -12.83 1.01 -37.79
CA ARG A 390 -14.00 1.76 -38.29
C ARG A 390 -13.92 1.95 -39.80
N ARG A 391 -12.73 2.25 -40.33
CA ARG A 391 -12.50 2.48 -41.79
C ARG A 391 -12.76 1.21 -42.59
N GLN A 392 -12.32 0.05 -42.08
CA GLN A 392 -12.42 -1.22 -42.81
C GLN A 392 -13.74 -1.99 -42.49
N GLY A 393 -14.22 -1.93 -41.26
CA GLY A 393 -15.36 -2.73 -40.76
C GLY A 393 -16.66 -1.95 -40.58
N GLY A 394 -16.71 -0.66 -40.87
CA GLY A 394 -17.92 0.17 -40.70
C GLY A 394 -18.46 0.15 -39.26
N LEU A 395 -19.79 0.08 -39.09
CA LEU A 395 -20.47 0.10 -37.77
C LEU A 395 -20.08 -1.09 -36.90
N ALA A 396 -19.94 -2.28 -37.45
CA ALA A 396 -19.58 -3.49 -36.71
C ALA A 396 -18.14 -3.40 -36.17
N GLY A 397 -17.21 -2.90 -36.97
CA GLY A 397 -15.82 -2.64 -36.53
C GLY A 397 -15.75 -1.58 -35.43
N ALA A 398 -16.55 -0.52 -35.53
CA ALA A 398 -16.65 0.52 -34.50
C ALA A 398 -17.17 0.00 -33.17
N LEU A 399 -18.21 -0.84 -33.18
CA LEU A 399 -18.77 -1.45 -31.96
C LEU A 399 -17.76 -2.41 -31.31
N ALA A 400 -17.12 -3.29 -32.08
CA ALA A 400 -16.13 -4.23 -31.56
C ALA A 400 -14.91 -3.47 -30.94
N ALA A 401 -14.43 -2.43 -31.59
CA ALA A 401 -13.33 -1.59 -31.06
C ALA A 401 -13.75 -0.82 -29.80
N GLY A 402 -14.98 -0.33 -29.71
CA GLY A 402 -15.50 0.36 -28.52
C GLY A 402 -15.61 -0.58 -27.32
N VAL A 403 -16.11 -1.80 -27.51
CA VAL A 403 -16.16 -2.83 -26.44
C VAL A 403 -14.75 -3.20 -26.01
N TYR A 404 -13.81 -3.38 -26.91
CA TYR A 404 -12.42 -3.67 -26.61
C TYR A 404 -11.78 -2.55 -25.76
N GLN A 405 -11.96 -1.28 -26.13
CA GLN A 405 -11.43 -0.14 -25.38
C GLN A 405 -12.01 -0.09 -23.96
N ALA A 406 -13.32 -0.19 -23.82
CA ALA A 406 -13.99 -0.18 -22.51
C ALA A 406 -13.48 -1.32 -21.60
N ALA A 407 -13.21 -2.49 -22.15
CA ALA A 407 -12.69 -3.64 -21.42
C ALA A 407 -11.21 -3.50 -21.04
N THR A 408 -10.40 -2.75 -21.79
CA THR A 408 -8.94 -2.68 -21.61
C THR A 408 -8.44 -1.36 -21.01
N THR A 409 -9.32 -0.38 -20.80
CA THR A 409 -8.95 0.93 -20.26
C THR A 409 -9.44 1.02 -18.81
N ARG A 410 -8.61 0.54 -17.87
CA ARG A 410 -8.86 0.64 -16.42
C ARG A 410 -7.55 0.92 -15.70
N ALA A 411 -7.60 1.77 -14.67
CA ALA A 411 -6.47 1.99 -13.78
C ALA A 411 -6.25 0.79 -12.85
N ASP A 412 -4.99 0.52 -12.50
CA ASP A 412 -4.66 -0.42 -11.42
C ASP A 412 -4.95 0.25 -10.08
N LYS A 413 -5.93 -0.28 -9.34
CA LYS A 413 -6.38 0.22 -8.04
C LYS A 413 -5.82 -0.57 -6.86
N ARG A 414 -4.90 -1.47 -7.10
CA ARG A 414 -4.31 -2.32 -6.06
C ARG A 414 -3.30 -1.55 -5.24
N ILE A 415 -3.42 -1.61 -3.92
CA ILE A 415 -2.53 -1.00 -2.93
C ILE A 415 -2.66 -1.75 -1.61
N TRP A 416 -1.61 -1.79 -0.82
CA TRP A 416 -1.65 -2.31 0.55
C TRP A 416 -2.41 -1.33 1.46
N SER A 417 -3.73 -1.47 1.51
CA SER A 417 -4.67 -0.54 2.15
C SER A 417 -4.74 -0.66 3.68
N ALA A 418 -4.23 -1.77 4.27
CA ALA A 418 -4.22 -1.99 5.72
C ALA A 418 -3.10 -1.24 6.45
N LEU A 419 -2.17 -0.59 5.75
CA LEU A 419 -1.17 0.27 6.37
C LEU A 419 -1.84 1.43 7.10
N PRO A 420 -1.26 1.95 8.22
CA PRO A 420 -1.81 3.09 8.91
C PRO A 420 -1.68 4.38 8.07
N LYS A 421 -2.57 5.34 8.28
CA LYS A 421 -2.44 6.68 7.71
C LYS A 421 -1.24 7.42 8.27
N GLU A 422 -1.12 7.38 9.58
CA GLU A 422 -0.05 8.03 10.33
C GLU A 422 0.30 7.24 11.58
N VAL A 423 1.44 7.57 12.14
CA VAL A 423 1.87 7.07 13.45
C VAL A 423 2.13 8.25 14.36
N GLN A 424 1.61 8.17 15.58
CA GLN A 424 1.85 9.14 16.63
C GLN A 424 2.65 8.50 17.77
N VAL A 425 3.34 9.31 18.56
CA VAL A 425 4.13 8.84 19.70
C VAL A 425 3.96 9.75 20.92
N ALA A 426 3.97 9.14 22.10
CA ALA A 426 4.23 9.83 23.36
C ALA A 426 5.25 9.05 24.17
N ARG A 427 6.10 9.77 24.93
CA ARG A 427 7.02 9.19 25.90
C ARG A 427 6.69 9.73 27.27
N ILE A 428 6.30 8.84 28.19
CA ILE A 428 5.87 9.21 29.54
C ILE A 428 6.64 8.43 30.60
N ARG A 429 6.53 8.85 31.86
CA ARG A 429 6.92 8.03 33.01
C ARG A 429 5.80 7.05 33.32
N PRO A 430 6.09 5.77 33.66
CA PRO A 430 5.04 4.84 34.04
C PRO A 430 4.34 5.33 35.30
N PRO A 431 3.00 5.16 35.39
CA PRO A 431 2.24 5.34 36.65
C PRO A 431 2.78 4.45 37.76
N ALA A 432 2.75 4.92 39.00
CA ALA A 432 3.22 4.15 40.16
C ALA A 432 2.48 2.83 40.35
N ASN A 433 1.18 2.83 40.01
CA ASN A 433 0.31 1.64 40.09
C ASN A 433 0.31 0.81 38.79
N ARG A 434 1.16 1.13 37.83
CA ARG A 434 1.26 0.47 36.51
C ARG A 434 -0.05 0.46 35.70
N LYS A 435 -1.04 1.27 36.04
CA LYS A 435 -2.29 1.40 35.26
C LYS A 435 -2.30 2.68 34.47
N LEU A 436 -2.40 2.54 33.15
CA LEU A 436 -2.46 3.63 32.18
C LEU A 436 -3.84 3.65 31.55
N THR A 437 -4.55 4.77 31.67
CA THR A 437 -5.83 5.00 31.01
C THR A 437 -5.57 5.84 29.76
N ILE A 438 -6.02 5.37 28.61
CA ILE A 438 -5.91 6.05 27.31
C ILE A 438 -7.27 6.54 26.87
N LYS A 439 -7.39 7.82 26.58
CA LYS A 439 -8.61 8.49 26.11
C LYS A 439 -8.35 9.18 24.77
N SER A 440 -9.40 9.51 24.05
CA SER A 440 -9.34 10.36 22.88
C SER A 440 -10.67 11.07 22.67
N PRO A 441 -10.69 12.28 22.11
CA PRO A 441 -11.94 12.88 21.63
C PRO A 441 -12.63 11.95 20.62
N GLY A 442 -13.87 11.59 20.88
CA GLY A 442 -14.64 10.66 20.03
C GLY A 442 -14.49 9.17 20.35
N LEU A 443 -13.62 8.80 21.29
CA LEU A 443 -13.53 7.43 21.79
C LEU A 443 -14.66 7.18 22.80
N ALA A 444 -15.50 6.15 22.55
CA ALA A 444 -16.66 5.86 23.37
C ALA A 444 -16.29 5.39 24.79
N GLU A 445 -15.30 4.51 24.88
CA GLU A 445 -14.82 3.95 26.15
C GLU A 445 -13.29 4.09 26.25
N PRO A 446 -12.76 4.55 27.40
CA PRO A 446 -11.33 4.59 27.64
C PRO A 446 -10.69 3.21 27.50
N LEU A 447 -9.46 3.17 27.00
CA LEU A 447 -8.66 1.95 26.95
C LEU A 447 -7.82 1.85 28.22
N GLU A 448 -8.05 0.81 29.01
CA GLU A 448 -7.28 0.53 30.22
C GLU A 448 -6.13 -0.42 29.90
N VAL A 449 -4.91 0.01 30.24
CA VAL A 449 -3.67 -0.71 29.94
C VAL A 449 -2.93 -1.01 31.24
N GLU A 450 -2.68 -2.28 31.50
CA GLU A 450 -1.85 -2.71 32.61
C GLU A 450 -0.40 -2.92 32.14
N LEU A 451 0.50 -2.10 32.65
CA LEU A 451 1.91 -2.11 32.26
C LEU A 451 2.67 -3.22 33.00
N PRO A 452 3.56 -3.97 32.31
CA PRO A 452 4.39 -4.98 32.95
C PRO A 452 5.38 -4.36 33.94
N ASP A 453 5.90 -5.18 34.85
CA ASP A 453 6.98 -4.76 35.75
C ASP A 453 8.32 -4.80 35.04
N SER A 454 8.50 -3.86 34.13
CA SER A 454 9.73 -3.65 33.35
C SER A 454 10.20 -2.20 33.48
N GLN A 455 11.49 -1.98 33.26
CA GLN A 455 12.07 -0.62 33.28
C GLN A 455 11.55 0.22 32.13
N PHE A 456 11.40 -0.41 30.97
CA PHE A 456 10.91 0.24 29.76
C PHE A 456 9.79 -0.57 29.16
N SER A 457 8.77 0.09 28.64
CA SER A 457 7.65 -0.55 27.96
C SER A 457 7.31 0.20 26.67
N ILE A 458 7.00 -0.53 25.63
CA ILE A 458 6.39 0.00 24.42
C ILE A 458 4.96 -0.48 24.36
N VAL A 459 4.01 0.45 24.46
CA VAL A 459 2.58 0.22 24.29
C VAL A 459 2.22 0.60 22.85
N TYR A 460 2.00 -0.40 22.03
CA TYR A 460 1.50 -0.24 20.68
C TYR A 460 0.00 -0.16 20.71
N VAL A 461 -0.58 0.87 20.12
CA VAL A 461 -2.03 1.08 20.00
C VAL A 461 -2.39 1.22 18.52
N LYS A 462 -3.52 0.64 18.13
CA LYS A 462 -4.02 0.75 16.77
C LYS A 462 -5.52 1.03 16.76
N ALA A 463 -5.93 2.00 15.93
CA ALA A 463 -7.32 2.26 15.57
C ALA A 463 -7.40 2.54 14.07
N SER A 464 -8.30 1.85 13.36
CA SER A 464 -8.33 1.87 11.90
C SER A 464 -9.23 2.94 11.29
N ALA A 465 -10.31 3.34 11.97
CA ALA A 465 -11.27 4.32 11.45
C ALA A 465 -11.90 5.14 12.58
N PRO A 466 -12.53 6.28 12.28
CA PRO A 466 -13.28 7.06 13.26
C PRO A 466 -14.31 6.20 14.00
N GLY A 467 -14.27 6.22 15.33
CA GLY A 467 -15.19 5.45 16.19
C GLY A 467 -14.84 3.97 16.36
N SER A 468 -13.79 3.44 15.71
CA SER A 468 -13.33 2.07 15.99
C SER A 468 -12.66 1.99 17.36
N GLN A 469 -13.00 0.95 18.16
CA GLN A 469 -12.35 0.71 19.44
C GLN A 469 -10.87 0.39 19.24
N PRO A 470 -9.93 1.11 19.89
CA PRO A 470 -8.51 0.81 19.78
C PRO A 470 -8.16 -0.54 20.39
N ILE A 471 -7.23 -1.23 19.76
CA ILE A 471 -6.55 -2.39 20.35
C ILE A 471 -5.16 -1.98 20.85
N TYR A 472 -4.57 -2.78 21.75
CA TYR A 472 -3.19 -2.55 22.17
C TYR A 472 -2.40 -3.85 22.35
N GLN A 473 -1.08 -3.72 22.26
CA GLN A 473 -0.08 -4.74 22.56
C GLN A 473 1.08 -4.11 23.32
N ILE A 474 1.80 -4.90 24.14
CA ILE A 474 2.88 -4.38 24.97
C ILE A 474 4.14 -5.23 24.80
N ALA A 475 5.28 -4.56 24.65
CA ALA A 475 6.59 -5.18 24.77
C ALA A 475 7.33 -4.54 25.96
N GLY A 476 7.87 -5.38 26.87
CA GLY A 476 8.67 -4.96 28.03
C GLY A 476 10.17 -5.16 27.79
N TYR A 477 10.99 -4.25 28.37
CA TYR A 477 12.46 -4.27 28.30
C TYR A 477 13.09 -4.00 29.67
#